data_83a37f3cb798d9295384924e50316afc
#
_entry.id   83a37f3cb798d9295384924e50316afc
#
_cell.length_a   1.000
_cell.length_b   1.000
_cell.length_c   1.000
_cell.angle_alpha   90.00
_cell.angle_beta   90.00
_cell.angle_gamma   90.00
#
_symmetry.space_group_name_H-M   'P 1'
#
loop_
_entity.id
_entity.type
_entity.pdbx_description
1 polymer ?
#
loop_
_entity_poly.entity_id
_entity_poly.type
_entity_poly.pdbx_seq_one_letter_code
_entity_poly.pdbx_strand_id
1 'polypeptide(L)'
;MKKINLFIMLCLIGTMAIAQKKTTPAANGKAKKTTIKSKMSNQKQPGIYATIETEKGNIVILFDHNKVPMTVANFVGLAEGKMENTAKPLGVPYYDSIKFHRVITKGNGDPQDFMVQGGDPTGTGTSGPGYSFPDEIDPSLKHDVPGILSMANSGPGTNGSQFFITVVPTPWLDGKHTVFGRVVSGMDVVNSLKTNDMMKKVRIERVGAEAQAFKVDKASFEGYKVKAQSKMEEMRKLERAKMEEMMKEMQRKNQEAAKTDEPAFRAEMKKLYPTATFTASGLAYIIENHGTGERAKAGNTVSVHYHGAFTNGSKFDASYDRNEPITFQLGQGMVIPGWEEGIALLNKGAKAKLIIPYWLAYGVDGRAPVIPAKSTLIFDTEMVDIK
;
A
#
# COMPACT_ATOMS: atom_id res chain seq x y z
N MET A 1 -6.56 -24.32 2.81
CA MET A 1 -6.22 -23.01 2.24
C MET A 1 -5.17 -22.39 3.17
N LYS A 2 -3.89 -22.54 2.82
CA LYS A 2 -2.76 -22.10 3.66
C LYS A 2 -2.57 -20.61 3.46
N LYS A 3 -2.75 -19.83 4.53
CA LYS A 3 -2.33 -18.42 4.57
C LYS A 3 -0.80 -18.39 4.56
N ILE A 4 -0.23 -18.05 3.43
CA ILE A 4 1.20 -17.75 3.30
C ILE A 4 1.40 -16.42 4.05
N ASN A 5 2.06 -16.48 5.20
CA ASN A 5 2.46 -15.30 5.94
C ASN A 5 3.54 -14.53 5.15
N LEU A 6 3.09 -13.52 4.42
CA LEU A 6 3.91 -12.57 3.65
C LEU A 6 4.58 -11.57 4.61
N PHE A 7 5.52 -12.04 5.45
CA PHE A 7 6.13 -11.17 6.48
C PHE A 7 7.55 -10.69 6.16
N ILE A 8 8.13 -11.10 5.02
CA ILE A 8 9.54 -10.78 4.70
C ILE A 8 9.71 -9.85 3.50
N MET A 9 8.67 -9.56 2.71
CA MET A 9 8.81 -8.77 1.48
C MET A 9 8.18 -7.37 1.55
N LEU A 10 7.99 -6.79 2.74
CA LEU A 10 7.54 -5.40 2.89
C LEU A 10 8.65 -4.51 3.44
N CYS A 11 9.76 -4.39 2.71
CA CYS A 11 10.81 -3.45 2.98
C CYS A 11 10.96 -2.50 1.81
N LEU A 12 10.78 -1.24 2.07
CA LEU A 12 11.07 -0.03 1.29
C LEU A 12 9.83 0.77 0.86
N ILE A 13 9.12 1.32 1.85
CA ILE A 13 8.53 2.65 1.68
C ILE A 13 9.01 3.45 2.89
N GLY A 14 10.15 4.13 2.71
CA GLY A 14 10.64 5.10 3.66
C GLY A 14 9.79 6.36 3.57
N THR A 15 9.06 6.67 4.64
CA THR A 15 8.46 7.98 4.84
C THR A 15 9.58 8.96 5.17
N MET A 16 9.90 9.86 4.24
CA MET A 16 10.71 11.04 4.54
C MET A 16 9.92 11.94 5.50
N ALA A 17 10.35 11.99 6.75
CA ALA A 17 9.91 12.99 7.71
C ALA A 17 10.59 14.32 7.35
N ILE A 18 9.84 15.23 6.76
CA ILE A 18 10.28 16.63 6.56
C ILE A 18 10.15 17.33 7.90
N ALA A 19 11.29 17.72 8.47
CA ALA A 19 11.37 18.53 9.67
C ALA A 19 10.78 19.94 9.41
N GLN A 20 9.64 20.23 10.02
CA GLN A 20 9.07 21.58 10.03
C GLN A 20 9.87 22.50 10.95
N LYS A 21 10.55 23.49 10.38
CA LYS A 21 11.09 24.64 11.10
C LYS A 21 9.95 25.49 11.64
N LYS A 22 9.86 25.62 12.97
CA LYS A 22 9.02 26.60 13.64
C LYS A 22 9.54 28.00 13.35
N THR A 23 8.76 28.83 12.70
CA THR A 23 8.96 30.28 12.66
C THR A 23 7.93 30.95 13.58
N THR A 24 8.43 31.74 14.50
CA THR A 24 7.65 32.61 15.40
C THR A 24 7.07 33.82 14.66
N PRO A 25 5.90 34.33 15.03
CA PRO A 25 5.30 35.49 14.36
C PRO A 25 5.80 36.80 14.94
N ALA A 26 6.20 37.73 14.08
CA ALA A 26 6.45 39.12 14.41
C ALA A 26 5.21 39.97 14.11
N ALA A 27 5.01 41.01 14.90
CA ALA A 27 3.83 41.80 15.12
C ALA A 27 3.53 42.87 14.05
N ASN A 28 2.21 43.19 13.99
CA ASN A 28 1.58 44.47 13.69
C ASN A 28 1.94 45.27 12.41
N GLY A 29 1.03 45.20 11.45
CA GLY A 29 0.82 46.22 10.42
C GLY A 29 -0.67 46.35 10.11
N LYS A 30 -1.29 47.53 10.49
CA LYS A 30 -2.65 47.88 10.14
C LYS A 30 -2.87 47.94 8.64
N ALA A 31 -3.57 46.99 8.08
CA ALA A 31 -3.98 47.02 6.66
C ALA A 31 -5.45 47.49 6.56
N LYS A 32 -5.64 48.53 5.74
CA LYS A 32 -6.96 49.12 5.40
C LYS A 32 -7.84 48.01 4.76
N LYS A 33 -9.06 47.86 5.32
CA LYS A 33 -10.15 47.06 4.72
C LYS A 33 -10.58 47.70 3.39
N THR A 34 -10.06 47.22 2.28
CA THR A 34 -10.70 47.48 0.98
C THR A 34 -11.67 46.31 0.73
N THR A 35 -12.94 46.63 0.86
CA THR A 35 -14.01 45.67 0.56
C THR A 35 -14.13 45.50 -0.95
N ILE A 36 -13.39 44.58 -1.51
CA ILE A 36 -13.62 44.11 -2.87
C ILE A 36 -14.81 43.13 -2.80
N LYS A 37 -16.03 43.64 -3.15
CA LYS A 37 -17.15 42.77 -3.49
C LYS A 37 -16.79 42.03 -4.77
N SER A 38 -16.13 40.86 -4.66
CA SER A 38 -16.07 39.94 -5.79
C SER A 38 -17.50 39.43 -6.04
N LYS A 39 -18.06 39.75 -7.20
CA LYS A 39 -19.16 39.00 -7.76
C LYS A 39 -18.63 37.58 -7.98
N MET A 40 -18.83 36.68 -7.02
CA MET A 40 -18.66 35.25 -7.24
C MET A 40 -19.67 34.87 -8.31
N SER A 41 -19.20 34.65 -9.54
CA SER A 41 -19.99 34.02 -10.58
C SER A 41 -20.30 32.59 -10.09
N ASN A 42 -21.60 32.27 -9.99
CA ASN A 42 -22.14 30.94 -9.67
C ASN A 42 -21.89 29.91 -10.79
N GLN A 43 -20.88 30.12 -11.67
CA GLN A 43 -20.55 29.20 -12.73
C GLN A 43 -19.67 28.08 -12.20
N LYS A 44 -20.17 26.83 -12.31
CA LYS A 44 -19.36 25.63 -12.09
C LYS A 44 -18.13 25.67 -12.99
N GLN A 45 -16.98 25.26 -12.46
CA GLN A 45 -15.78 25.09 -13.28
C GLN A 45 -16.00 23.99 -14.35
N PRO A 46 -15.30 24.05 -15.50
CA PRO A 46 -15.36 22.98 -16.50
C PRO A 46 -15.02 21.62 -15.87
N GLY A 47 -15.83 20.61 -16.19
CA GLY A 47 -15.65 19.25 -15.64
C GLY A 47 -16.92 18.41 -15.77
N ILE A 48 -16.81 17.15 -15.38
CA ILE A 48 -17.93 16.20 -15.28
C ILE A 48 -18.34 16.10 -13.83
N TYR A 49 -19.63 16.28 -13.56
CA TYR A 49 -20.19 16.25 -12.23
C TYR A 49 -21.24 15.15 -12.10
N ALA A 50 -21.32 14.54 -10.92
CA ALA A 50 -22.48 13.76 -10.51
C ALA A 50 -23.19 14.48 -9.36
N THR A 51 -24.52 14.52 -9.39
CA THR A 51 -25.36 14.86 -8.24
C THR A 51 -26.06 13.59 -7.78
N ILE A 52 -25.75 13.12 -6.58
CA ILE A 52 -26.44 12.02 -5.91
C ILE A 52 -27.53 12.63 -5.06
N GLU A 53 -28.79 12.41 -5.44
CA GLU A 53 -29.97 12.86 -4.71
C GLU A 53 -30.32 11.84 -3.63
N THR A 54 -30.39 12.27 -2.38
CA THR A 54 -30.81 11.44 -1.23
C THR A 54 -31.98 12.08 -0.49
N GLU A 55 -32.54 11.39 0.51
CA GLU A 55 -33.56 11.99 1.37
C GLU A 55 -33.01 13.10 2.27
N LYS A 56 -31.69 13.07 2.52
CA LYS A 56 -31.00 14.02 3.40
C LYS A 56 -30.41 15.21 2.66
N GLY A 57 -30.53 15.23 1.33
CA GLY A 57 -30.01 16.28 0.48
C GLY A 57 -29.18 15.75 -0.69
N ASN A 58 -28.50 16.66 -1.36
CA ASN A 58 -27.70 16.34 -2.56
C ASN A 58 -26.22 16.32 -2.22
N ILE A 59 -25.52 15.32 -2.79
CA ILE A 59 -24.06 15.22 -2.78
C ILE A 59 -23.59 15.51 -4.20
N VAL A 60 -22.75 16.54 -4.36
CA VAL A 60 -22.19 16.91 -5.68
C VAL A 60 -20.73 16.48 -5.74
N ILE A 61 -20.41 15.70 -6.74
CA ILE A 61 -19.09 15.14 -6.99
C ILE A 61 -18.53 15.75 -8.27
N LEU A 62 -17.24 16.09 -8.28
CA LEU A 62 -16.45 16.41 -9.46
C LEU A 62 -15.53 15.23 -9.78
N PHE A 63 -15.55 14.74 -11.03
CA PHE A 63 -14.72 13.64 -11.48
C PHE A 63 -13.37 14.09 -12.04
N ASP A 64 -12.36 13.25 -11.83
CA ASP A 64 -11.00 13.41 -12.38
C ASP A 64 -10.87 12.68 -13.76
N HIS A 65 -11.79 12.93 -14.69
CA HIS A 65 -11.95 12.22 -15.96
C HIS A 65 -10.72 12.27 -16.89
N ASN A 66 -9.84 13.27 -16.73
CA ASN A 66 -8.62 13.39 -17.52
C ASN A 66 -7.49 12.50 -17.00
N LYS A 67 -7.52 12.14 -15.71
CA LYS A 67 -6.49 11.30 -15.07
C LYS A 67 -6.86 9.83 -15.08
N VAL A 68 -8.14 9.54 -14.85
CA VAL A 68 -8.70 8.18 -14.72
C VAL A 68 -9.97 8.00 -15.56
N PRO A 69 -9.84 8.17 -16.91
CA PRO A 69 -10.97 8.18 -17.82
C PRO A 69 -11.75 6.87 -17.86
N MET A 70 -11.11 5.72 -17.71
CA MET A 70 -11.79 4.42 -17.69
C MET A 70 -12.77 4.31 -16.51
N THR A 71 -12.31 4.65 -15.32
CA THR A 71 -13.11 4.56 -14.09
C THR A 71 -14.27 5.56 -14.13
N VAL A 72 -14.00 6.78 -14.59
CA VAL A 72 -15.06 7.79 -14.76
C VAL A 72 -16.06 7.37 -15.83
N ALA A 73 -15.61 6.82 -16.97
CA ALA A 73 -16.51 6.33 -18.03
C ALA A 73 -17.40 5.19 -17.54
N ASN A 74 -16.87 4.28 -16.71
CA ASN A 74 -17.65 3.24 -16.09
C ASN A 74 -18.77 3.82 -15.20
N PHE A 75 -18.41 4.69 -14.25
CA PHE A 75 -19.40 5.28 -13.35
C PHE A 75 -20.46 6.09 -14.10
N VAL A 76 -20.02 6.98 -14.97
CA VAL A 76 -20.91 7.86 -15.76
C VAL A 76 -21.79 7.05 -16.71
N GLY A 77 -21.21 6.05 -17.39
CA GLY A 77 -21.96 5.18 -18.29
C GLY A 77 -23.03 4.36 -17.58
N LEU A 78 -22.73 3.83 -16.39
CA LEU A 78 -23.70 3.15 -15.52
C LEU A 78 -24.78 4.15 -15.03
N ALA A 79 -24.39 5.33 -14.56
CA ALA A 79 -25.32 6.36 -14.06
C ALA A 79 -26.30 6.84 -15.15
N GLU A 80 -25.86 6.88 -16.40
CA GLU A 80 -26.70 7.26 -17.56
C GLU A 80 -27.44 6.07 -18.21
N GLY A 81 -27.22 4.82 -17.72
CA GLY A 81 -27.79 3.61 -18.30
C GLY A 81 -27.21 3.25 -19.68
N LYS A 82 -26.00 3.74 -20.00
CA LYS A 82 -25.31 3.52 -21.28
C LYS A 82 -24.32 2.35 -21.28
N MET A 83 -24.04 1.77 -20.12
CA MET A 83 -23.19 0.59 -19.97
C MET A 83 -24.04 -0.66 -19.76
N GLU A 84 -23.79 -1.68 -20.57
CA GLU A 84 -24.36 -3.01 -20.39
C GLU A 84 -23.98 -3.56 -19.00
N ASN A 85 -24.94 -4.10 -18.28
CA ASN A 85 -24.76 -4.69 -16.97
C ASN A 85 -25.82 -5.76 -16.71
N THR A 86 -25.61 -6.59 -15.67
CA THR A 86 -26.52 -7.70 -15.35
C THR A 86 -27.67 -7.31 -14.43
N ALA A 87 -27.65 -6.12 -13.83
CA ALA A 87 -28.62 -5.71 -12.82
C ALA A 87 -29.79 -4.90 -13.40
N LYS A 88 -29.57 -4.13 -14.48
CA LYS A 88 -30.60 -3.28 -15.09
C LYS A 88 -30.50 -3.32 -16.61
N PRO A 89 -31.63 -3.22 -17.33
CA PRO A 89 -31.64 -3.10 -18.79
C PRO A 89 -30.87 -1.85 -19.27
N LEU A 90 -30.34 -1.93 -20.49
CA LEU A 90 -29.76 -0.77 -21.15
C LEU A 90 -30.79 0.36 -21.28
N GLY A 91 -30.37 1.60 -21.04
CA GLY A 91 -31.23 2.77 -20.98
C GLY A 91 -31.81 3.08 -19.59
N VAL A 92 -31.64 2.17 -18.62
CA VAL A 92 -32.07 2.39 -17.24
C VAL A 92 -30.88 2.80 -16.37
N PRO A 93 -30.93 3.98 -15.69
CA PRO A 93 -29.88 4.41 -14.78
C PRO A 93 -29.56 3.39 -13.71
N TYR A 94 -28.28 2.98 -13.63
CA TYR A 94 -27.88 1.89 -12.75
C TYR A 94 -27.99 2.23 -11.27
N TYR A 95 -27.54 3.42 -10.88
CA TYR A 95 -27.44 3.80 -9.47
C TYR A 95 -28.76 4.28 -8.84
N ASP A 96 -29.79 4.55 -9.64
CA ASP A 96 -31.08 4.99 -9.12
C ASP A 96 -31.70 3.92 -8.22
N SER A 97 -32.13 4.32 -7.03
CA SER A 97 -32.72 3.46 -5.99
C SER A 97 -31.77 2.42 -5.38
N ILE A 98 -30.44 2.62 -5.50
CA ILE A 98 -29.45 1.80 -4.80
C ILE A 98 -29.11 2.39 -3.43
N LYS A 99 -28.88 1.53 -2.45
CA LYS A 99 -28.58 1.91 -1.07
C LYS A 99 -27.10 2.15 -0.83
N PHE A 100 -26.80 3.01 0.14
CA PHE A 100 -25.53 2.98 0.84
C PHE A 100 -25.54 1.81 1.83
N HIS A 101 -25.04 0.66 1.38
CA HIS A 101 -25.16 -0.59 2.14
C HIS A 101 -24.13 -0.71 3.27
N ARG A 102 -23.06 0.13 3.28
CA ARG A 102 -22.05 0.12 4.32
C ARG A 102 -21.64 1.56 4.65
N VAL A 103 -21.94 1.97 5.86
CA VAL A 103 -21.60 3.30 6.38
C VAL A 103 -20.82 3.08 7.67
N ILE A 104 -19.55 3.47 7.70
CA ILE A 104 -18.69 3.39 8.88
C ILE A 104 -18.39 4.82 9.33
N THR A 105 -19.21 5.31 10.24
CA THR A 105 -19.08 6.65 10.84
C THR A 105 -19.56 6.62 12.29
N LYS A 106 -18.98 7.46 13.13
CA LYS A 106 -19.46 7.65 14.50
C LYS A 106 -20.94 8.06 14.52
N GLY A 107 -21.34 8.86 13.54
CA GLY A 107 -22.74 9.22 13.33
C GLY A 107 -23.66 8.04 13.09
N ASN A 108 -23.18 6.93 12.56
CA ASN A 108 -23.92 5.67 12.34
C ASN A 108 -23.78 4.68 13.51
N GLY A 109 -23.01 5.02 14.55
CA GLY A 109 -22.79 4.18 15.74
C GLY A 109 -21.48 3.39 15.72
N ASP A 110 -20.61 3.61 14.75
CA ASP A 110 -19.30 2.94 14.67
C ASP A 110 -18.27 3.58 15.63
N PRO A 111 -17.24 2.85 16.09
CA PRO A 111 -16.23 3.37 17.00
C PRO A 111 -15.34 4.46 16.37
N GLN A 112 -15.26 4.50 15.04
CA GLN A 112 -14.44 5.45 14.29
C GLN A 112 -15.10 5.87 12.98
N ASP A 113 -14.66 7.02 12.47
CA ASP A 113 -15.05 7.50 11.15
C ASP A 113 -14.14 6.87 10.09
N PHE A 114 -14.73 6.47 8.94
CA PHE A 114 -13.98 5.92 7.82
C PHE A 114 -14.57 6.34 6.47
N MET A 115 -15.73 5.79 6.08
CA MET A 115 -16.29 6.01 4.74
C MET A 115 -17.78 5.66 4.65
N VAL A 116 -18.39 6.07 3.53
CA VAL A 116 -19.74 5.71 3.10
C VAL A 116 -19.63 4.96 1.77
N GLN A 117 -20.12 3.72 1.68
CA GLN A 117 -20.01 2.85 0.50
C GLN A 117 -21.40 2.50 -0.06
N GLY A 118 -21.51 2.58 -1.40
CA GLY A 118 -22.69 2.22 -2.16
C GLY A 118 -22.33 1.61 -3.51
N GLY A 119 -23.35 1.49 -4.40
CA GLY A 119 -23.15 1.02 -5.78
C GLY A 119 -23.35 -0.49 -6.00
N ASP A 120 -23.73 -1.24 -4.96
CA ASP A 120 -24.20 -2.62 -5.10
C ASP A 120 -25.72 -2.63 -5.37
N PRO A 121 -26.20 -3.19 -6.50
CA PRO A 121 -27.62 -3.21 -6.82
C PRO A 121 -28.46 -4.08 -5.89
N THR A 122 -27.85 -5.02 -5.19
CA THR A 122 -28.54 -5.89 -4.21
C THR A 122 -28.51 -5.32 -2.79
N GLY A 123 -27.59 -4.37 -2.53
CA GLY A 123 -27.41 -3.77 -1.21
C GLY A 123 -26.77 -4.71 -0.18
N THR A 124 -26.13 -5.80 -0.61
CA THR A 124 -25.46 -6.78 0.26
C THR A 124 -23.96 -6.56 0.38
N GLY A 125 -23.37 -5.76 -0.49
CA GLY A 125 -21.91 -5.52 -0.59
C GLY A 125 -21.17 -6.56 -1.43
N THR A 126 -21.89 -7.55 -2.01
CA THR A 126 -21.25 -8.68 -2.71
C THR A 126 -21.54 -8.72 -4.21
N SER A 127 -22.37 -7.81 -4.72
CA SER A 127 -22.79 -7.76 -6.12
C SER A 127 -22.25 -6.53 -6.86
N GLY A 128 -22.45 -6.47 -8.17
CA GLY A 128 -21.97 -5.42 -9.04
C GLY A 128 -22.59 -5.45 -10.43
N PRO A 129 -21.93 -4.88 -11.44
CA PRO A 129 -22.50 -4.74 -12.79
C PRO A 129 -22.41 -6.02 -13.64
N GLY A 130 -21.85 -7.11 -13.10
CA GLY A 130 -21.66 -8.38 -13.83
C GLY A 130 -20.34 -8.47 -14.58
N TYR A 131 -19.46 -7.49 -14.40
CA TYR A 131 -18.09 -7.48 -14.93
C TYR A 131 -17.13 -6.80 -13.95
N SER A 132 -15.84 -7.02 -14.17
CA SER A 132 -14.77 -6.35 -13.46
C SER A 132 -13.82 -5.63 -14.42
N PHE A 133 -13.13 -4.60 -13.93
CA PHE A 133 -12.12 -3.90 -14.70
C PHE A 133 -10.88 -3.57 -13.86
N PRO A 134 -9.70 -3.34 -14.49
CA PRO A 134 -8.44 -3.08 -13.80
C PRO A 134 -8.47 -1.82 -12.93
N ASP A 135 -7.53 -1.73 -11.99
CA ASP A 135 -7.27 -0.48 -11.30
C ASP A 135 -6.70 0.57 -12.28
N GLU A 136 -7.05 1.83 -12.06
CA GLU A 136 -6.57 2.97 -12.83
C GLU A 136 -5.94 3.97 -11.86
N ILE A 137 -4.77 3.61 -11.32
CA ILE A 137 -4.09 4.41 -10.30
C ILE A 137 -3.36 5.60 -10.95
N ASP A 138 -3.64 6.80 -10.45
CA ASP A 138 -2.83 7.99 -10.72
C ASP A 138 -2.14 8.43 -9.43
N PRO A 139 -0.79 8.53 -9.40
CA PRO A 139 -0.06 8.86 -8.18
C PRO A 139 -0.36 10.23 -7.57
N SER A 140 -0.96 11.14 -8.36
CA SER A 140 -1.37 12.46 -7.88
C SER A 140 -2.74 12.48 -7.20
N LEU A 141 -3.51 11.39 -7.33
CA LEU A 141 -4.82 11.24 -6.71
C LEU A 141 -4.66 10.42 -5.43
N LYS A 142 -4.97 11.03 -4.30
CA LYS A 142 -4.72 10.49 -2.96
C LYS A 142 -5.99 10.50 -2.10
N HIS A 143 -5.99 9.63 -1.08
CA HIS A 143 -7.02 9.61 -0.04
C HIS A 143 -6.58 10.49 1.16
N ASP A 144 -6.14 11.71 0.90
CA ASP A 144 -5.48 12.60 1.86
C ASP A 144 -6.44 13.57 2.59
N VAL A 145 -7.68 13.66 2.12
CA VAL A 145 -8.71 14.51 2.71
C VAL A 145 -10.06 13.78 2.78
N PRO A 146 -11.04 14.26 3.60
CA PRO A 146 -12.42 13.82 3.52
C PRO A 146 -13.06 14.16 2.16
N GLY A 147 -14.05 13.37 1.74
CA GLY A 147 -14.81 13.61 0.51
C GLY A 147 -14.17 13.03 -0.75
N ILE A 148 -13.13 12.23 -0.64
CA ILE A 148 -12.54 11.52 -1.79
C ILE A 148 -13.48 10.40 -2.24
N LEU A 149 -13.78 10.38 -3.55
CA LEU A 149 -14.53 9.32 -4.22
C LEU A 149 -13.56 8.28 -4.78
N SER A 150 -13.72 7.04 -4.38
CA SER A 150 -12.81 5.95 -4.73
C SER A 150 -13.58 4.65 -5.01
N MET A 151 -13.00 3.76 -5.85
CA MET A 151 -13.60 2.46 -6.16
C MET A 151 -13.41 1.47 -4.99
N ALA A 152 -14.51 0.81 -4.62
CA ALA A 152 -14.42 -0.39 -3.78
C ALA A 152 -14.03 -1.58 -4.64
N ASN A 153 -13.13 -2.43 -4.13
CA ASN A 153 -12.68 -3.66 -4.78
C ASN A 153 -12.36 -4.76 -3.75
N SER A 154 -12.24 -5.99 -4.21
CA SER A 154 -11.85 -7.17 -3.41
C SER A 154 -10.41 -7.61 -3.69
N GLY A 155 -9.57 -6.70 -4.13
CA GLY A 155 -8.18 -6.89 -4.54
C GLY A 155 -7.91 -6.31 -5.92
N PRO A 156 -6.67 -6.37 -6.41
CA PRO A 156 -6.27 -5.76 -7.66
C PRO A 156 -7.12 -6.21 -8.85
N GLY A 157 -7.60 -5.24 -9.65
CA GLY A 157 -8.34 -5.52 -10.89
C GLY A 157 -9.78 -6.01 -10.72
N THR A 158 -10.38 -5.85 -9.53
CA THR A 158 -11.74 -6.30 -9.26
C THR A 158 -12.75 -5.14 -9.11
N ASN A 159 -12.47 -4.00 -9.73
CA ASN A 159 -13.39 -2.87 -9.73
C ASN A 159 -14.68 -3.21 -10.51
N GLY A 160 -15.82 -2.73 -10.03
CA GLY A 160 -17.12 -2.93 -10.65
C GLY A 160 -17.96 -1.65 -10.60
N SER A 161 -19.08 -1.68 -9.89
CA SER A 161 -19.94 -0.52 -9.68
C SER A 161 -19.87 0.06 -8.27
N GLN A 162 -19.28 -0.69 -7.31
CA GLN A 162 -19.22 -0.22 -5.93
C GLN A 162 -18.16 0.88 -5.76
N PHE A 163 -18.52 1.90 -5.02
CA PHE A 163 -17.66 3.04 -4.70
C PHE A 163 -17.82 3.44 -3.24
N PHE A 164 -16.86 4.20 -2.73
CA PHE A 164 -16.98 4.81 -1.40
C PHE A 164 -16.56 6.29 -1.43
N ILE A 165 -17.07 7.03 -0.46
CA ILE A 165 -16.70 8.41 -0.18
C ILE A 165 -16.06 8.44 1.20
N THR A 166 -14.83 8.94 1.30
CA THR A 166 -14.11 9.05 2.58
C THR A 166 -14.72 10.14 3.46
N VAL A 167 -14.78 9.91 4.77
CA VAL A 167 -15.18 10.94 5.75
C VAL A 167 -14.00 11.42 6.60
N VAL A 168 -12.88 10.74 6.50
CA VAL A 168 -11.57 11.11 7.07
C VAL A 168 -10.46 10.79 6.05
N PRO A 169 -9.23 11.32 6.19
CA PRO A 169 -8.08 10.87 5.39
C PRO A 169 -7.79 9.37 5.59
N THR A 170 -7.54 8.65 4.48
CA THR A 170 -7.31 7.19 4.50
C THR A 170 -6.09 6.81 3.65
N PRO A 171 -4.88 7.34 3.94
CA PRO A 171 -3.71 7.21 3.06
C PRO A 171 -3.24 5.76 2.86
N TRP A 172 -3.62 4.82 3.72
CA TRP A 172 -3.34 3.39 3.57
C TRP A 172 -4.06 2.72 2.40
N LEU A 173 -5.03 3.40 1.76
CA LEU A 173 -5.75 2.97 0.56
C LEU A 173 -5.08 3.44 -0.73
N ASP A 174 -4.10 4.35 -0.64
CA ASP A 174 -3.35 4.85 -1.81
C ASP A 174 -2.67 3.71 -2.57
N GLY A 175 -2.80 3.75 -3.90
CA GLY A 175 -2.27 2.72 -4.79
C GLY A 175 -3.04 1.39 -4.79
N LYS A 176 -4.07 1.21 -3.96
CA LYS A 176 -4.89 0.01 -3.84
C LYS A 176 -6.31 0.19 -4.36
N HIS A 177 -6.83 1.40 -4.24
CA HIS A 177 -8.17 1.78 -4.69
C HIS A 177 -8.07 2.98 -5.63
N THR A 178 -8.79 2.93 -6.75
CA THR A 178 -8.79 4.01 -7.73
C THR A 178 -9.56 5.21 -7.24
N VAL A 179 -8.87 6.29 -6.91
CA VAL A 179 -9.49 7.61 -6.68
C VAL A 179 -9.92 8.16 -8.03
N PHE A 180 -11.20 8.57 -8.16
CA PHE A 180 -11.71 9.06 -9.45
C PHE A 180 -12.55 10.34 -9.37
N GLY A 181 -12.61 10.96 -8.19
CA GLY A 181 -13.29 12.21 -7.98
C GLY A 181 -13.31 12.65 -6.53
N ARG A 182 -14.01 13.74 -6.28
CA ARG A 182 -14.19 14.29 -4.92
C ARG A 182 -15.52 14.98 -4.77
N VAL A 183 -16.03 15.01 -3.56
CA VAL A 183 -17.21 15.81 -3.17
C VAL A 183 -16.83 17.27 -3.21
N VAL A 184 -17.62 18.07 -3.92
CA VAL A 184 -17.45 19.54 -4.02
C VAL A 184 -18.56 20.29 -3.31
N SER A 185 -19.67 19.59 -2.96
CA SER A 185 -20.76 20.12 -2.15
C SER A 185 -21.53 18.96 -1.50
N GLY A 186 -22.06 19.14 -0.30
CA GLY A 186 -22.87 18.15 0.41
C GLY A 186 -22.08 17.19 1.31
N MET A 187 -20.90 17.59 1.82
CA MET A 187 -20.18 16.79 2.83
C MET A 187 -20.95 16.64 4.14
N ASP A 188 -21.78 17.61 4.50
CA ASP A 188 -22.73 17.52 5.61
C ASP A 188 -23.77 16.41 5.38
N VAL A 189 -24.25 16.27 4.14
CA VAL A 189 -25.13 15.16 3.74
C VAL A 189 -24.38 13.84 3.86
N VAL A 190 -23.13 13.72 3.30
CA VAL A 190 -22.32 12.51 3.43
C VAL A 190 -22.16 12.09 4.89
N ASN A 191 -21.81 13.03 5.77
CA ASN A 191 -21.62 12.77 7.20
C ASN A 191 -22.92 12.40 7.94
N SER A 192 -24.08 12.74 7.38
CA SER A 192 -25.39 12.42 7.96
C SER A 192 -25.95 11.06 7.52
N LEU A 193 -25.35 10.43 6.47
CA LEU A 193 -25.84 9.17 5.94
C LEU A 193 -25.78 8.04 6.97
N LYS A 194 -26.73 7.12 6.83
CA LYS A 194 -26.85 5.90 7.62
C LYS A 194 -26.85 4.68 6.68
N THR A 195 -26.49 3.55 7.22
CA THR A 195 -26.62 2.27 6.49
C THR A 195 -28.07 2.11 6.01
N ASN A 196 -28.22 1.75 4.73
CA ASN A 196 -29.46 1.62 3.97
C ASN A 196 -30.14 2.94 3.53
N ASP A 197 -29.57 4.11 3.77
CA ASP A 197 -30.03 5.33 3.08
C ASP A 197 -29.91 5.14 1.56
N MET A 198 -30.82 5.73 0.81
CA MET A 198 -30.98 5.47 -0.61
C MET A 198 -30.43 6.61 -1.48
N MET A 199 -29.72 6.25 -2.54
CA MET A 199 -29.49 7.14 -3.69
C MET A 199 -30.78 7.14 -4.52
N LYS A 200 -31.59 8.18 -4.42
CA LYS A 200 -32.87 8.30 -5.18
C LYS A 200 -32.60 8.39 -6.66
N LYS A 201 -31.64 9.25 -7.03
CA LYS A 201 -31.18 9.44 -8.42
C LYS A 201 -29.72 9.87 -8.47
N VAL A 202 -29.04 9.50 -9.55
CA VAL A 202 -27.70 9.99 -9.87
C VAL A 202 -27.76 10.71 -11.21
N ARG A 203 -27.53 12.03 -11.20
CA ARG A 203 -27.57 12.86 -12.42
C ARG A 203 -26.18 13.28 -12.80
N ILE A 204 -25.87 13.16 -14.09
CA ILE A 204 -24.58 13.58 -14.67
C ILE A 204 -24.75 14.91 -15.38
N GLU A 205 -23.81 15.83 -15.11
CA GLU A 205 -23.73 17.14 -15.76
C GLU A 205 -22.32 17.34 -16.33
N ARG A 206 -22.25 17.81 -17.55
CA ARG A 206 -21.00 18.09 -18.26
C ARG A 206 -20.87 19.58 -18.52
N VAL A 207 -19.87 20.23 -17.94
CA VAL A 207 -19.61 21.68 -18.06
C VAL A 207 -18.34 21.89 -18.88
N GLY A 208 -18.44 22.61 -19.99
CA GLY A 208 -17.33 22.90 -20.90
C GLY A 208 -17.16 21.85 -22.00
N ALA A 209 -16.45 22.25 -23.07
CA ALA A 209 -16.34 21.46 -24.30
C ALA A 209 -15.68 20.10 -24.12
N GLU A 210 -14.62 20.03 -23.30
CA GLU A 210 -13.90 18.79 -23.01
C GLU A 210 -14.80 17.77 -22.28
N ALA A 211 -15.53 18.21 -21.27
CA ALA A 211 -16.47 17.36 -20.54
C ALA A 211 -17.62 16.88 -21.43
N GLN A 212 -18.10 17.74 -22.35
CA GLN A 212 -19.15 17.38 -23.33
C GLN A 212 -18.66 16.36 -24.37
N ALA A 213 -17.38 16.42 -24.74
CA ALA A 213 -16.77 15.48 -25.68
C ALA A 213 -16.42 14.13 -25.05
N PHE A 214 -16.46 14.01 -23.72
CA PHE A 214 -16.12 12.77 -23.02
C PHE A 214 -17.15 11.67 -23.29
N LYS A 215 -16.68 10.57 -23.87
CA LYS A 215 -17.51 9.43 -24.27
C LYS A 215 -17.55 8.35 -23.21
N VAL A 216 -18.69 7.68 -23.10
CA VAL A 216 -18.94 6.63 -22.12
C VAL A 216 -19.54 5.37 -22.75
N ASP A 217 -19.49 5.26 -24.08
CA ASP A 217 -19.90 4.05 -24.80
C ASP A 217 -18.87 2.90 -24.60
N LYS A 218 -19.29 1.68 -24.91
CA LYS A 218 -18.49 0.46 -24.77
C LYS A 218 -17.14 0.54 -25.50
N ALA A 219 -17.10 1.09 -26.72
CA ALA A 219 -15.87 1.20 -27.49
C ALA A 219 -14.89 2.16 -26.85
N SER A 220 -15.36 3.30 -26.35
CA SER A 220 -14.55 4.27 -25.63
C SER A 220 -14.04 3.71 -24.31
N PHE A 221 -14.87 2.98 -23.56
CA PHE A 221 -14.46 2.31 -22.33
C PHE A 221 -13.33 1.29 -22.57
N GLU A 222 -13.46 0.43 -23.57
CA GLU A 222 -12.39 -0.53 -23.92
C GLU A 222 -11.11 0.19 -24.37
N GLY A 223 -11.22 1.30 -25.12
CA GLY A 223 -10.08 2.13 -25.47
C GLY A 223 -9.39 2.74 -24.24
N TYR A 224 -10.13 3.23 -23.25
CA TYR A 224 -9.58 3.72 -21.98
C TYR A 224 -8.92 2.60 -21.19
N LYS A 225 -9.52 1.40 -21.17
CA LYS A 225 -8.98 0.22 -20.49
C LYS A 225 -7.61 -0.19 -21.03
N VAL A 226 -7.45 -0.25 -22.35
CA VAL A 226 -6.16 -0.54 -22.98
C VAL A 226 -5.11 0.51 -22.58
N LYS A 227 -5.46 1.79 -22.60
CA LYS A 227 -4.55 2.88 -22.20
C LYS A 227 -4.17 2.79 -20.72
N ALA A 228 -5.15 2.53 -19.84
CA ALA A 228 -4.90 2.36 -18.42
C ALA A 228 -3.95 1.19 -18.13
N GLN A 229 -4.16 0.04 -18.78
CA GLN A 229 -3.28 -1.13 -18.65
C GLN A 229 -1.85 -0.83 -19.11
N SER A 230 -1.68 -0.16 -20.26
CA SER A 230 -0.36 0.24 -20.77
C SER A 230 0.35 1.19 -19.81
N LYS A 231 -0.37 2.21 -19.29
CA LYS A 231 0.17 3.16 -18.31
C LYS A 231 0.62 2.45 -17.01
N MET A 232 -0.20 1.52 -16.51
CA MET A 232 0.13 0.76 -15.30
C MET A 232 1.33 -0.15 -15.49
N GLU A 233 1.48 -0.77 -16.66
CA GLU A 233 2.65 -1.59 -16.97
C GLU A 233 3.93 -0.74 -17.06
N GLU A 234 3.87 0.41 -17.69
CA GLU A 234 4.99 1.36 -17.75
C GLU A 234 5.40 1.84 -16.35
N MET A 235 4.43 2.20 -15.50
CA MET A 235 4.69 2.58 -14.12
C MET A 235 5.37 1.45 -13.33
N ARG A 236 4.89 0.22 -13.46
CA ARG A 236 5.51 -0.95 -12.81
C ARG A 236 6.94 -1.20 -13.27
N LYS A 237 7.22 -1.02 -14.56
CA LYS A 237 8.59 -1.12 -15.10
C LYS A 237 9.50 -0.05 -14.49
N LEU A 238 9.01 1.19 -14.41
CA LEU A 238 9.76 2.30 -13.83
C LEU A 238 10.03 2.10 -12.33
N GLU A 239 9.03 1.64 -11.58
CA GLU A 239 9.17 1.34 -10.15
C GLU A 239 10.18 0.21 -9.91
N ARG A 240 10.14 -0.87 -10.72
CA ARG A 240 11.12 -1.96 -10.66
C ARG A 240 12.54 -1.44 -10.94
N ALA A 241 12.72 -0.63 -11.98
CA ALA A 241 14.03 -0.08 -12.31
C ALA A 241 14.59 0.81 -11.19
N LYS A 242 13.74 1.68 -10.59
CA LYS A 242 14.13 2.49 -9.43
C LYS A 242 14.49 1.65 -8.21
N MET A 243 13.74 0.59 -7.96
CA MET A 243 14.02 -0.33 -6.85
C MET A 243 15.34 -1.06 -7.05
N GLU A 244 15.61 -1.55 -8.27
CA GLU A 244 16.88 -2.20 -8.61
C GLU A 244 18.06 -1.24 -8.45
N GLU A 245 17.93 0.00 -8.91
CA GLU A 245 18.98 1.02 -8.75
C GLU A 245 19.24 1.32 -7.26
N MET A 246 18.19 1.50 -6.47
CA MET A 246 18.29 1.74 -5.04
C MET A 246 18.93 0.56 -4.30
N MET A 247 18.59 -0.68 -4.69
CA MET A 247 19.22 -1.87 -4.13
C MET A 247 20.73 -1.97 -4.48
N LYS A 248 21.09 -1.66 -5.72
CA LYS A 248 22.51 -1.63 -6.15
C LYS A 248 23.31 -0.58 -5.39
N GLU A 249 22.74 0.61 -5.21
CA GLU A 249 23.38 1.68 -4.46
C GLU A 249 23.56 1.32 -2.98
N MET A 250 22.55 0.73 -2.36
CA MET A 250 22.63 0.25 -0.99
C MET A 250 23.69 -0.87 -0.84
N GLN A 251 23.73 -1.79 -1.79
CA GLN A 251 24.76 -2.85 -1.81
C GLN A 251 26.17 -2.26 -1.94
N ARG A 252 26.36 -1.28 -2.82
CA ARG A 252 27.64 -0.57 -2.97
C ARG A 252 28.07 0.10 -1.68
N LYS A 253 27.17 0.86 -1.03
CA LYS A 253 27.44 1.52 0.27
C LYS A 253 27.85 0.51 1.34
N ASN A 254 27.13 -0.60 1.43
CA ASN A 254 27.43 -1.65 2.40
C ASN A 254 28.79 -2.31 2.12
N GLN A 255 29.15 -2.55 0.86
CA GLN A 255 30.46 -3.12 0.48
C GLN A 255 31.61 -2.16 0.79
N GLU A 256 31.46 -0.87 0.52
CA GLU A 256 32.47 0.15 0.84
C GLU A 256 32.67 0.27 2.36
N ALA A 257 31.58 0.33 3.12
CA ALA A 257 31.63 0.40 4.56
C ALA A 257 32.23 -0.89 5.17
N ALA A 258 31.90 -2.06 4.61
CA ALA A 258 32.46 -3.34 5.03
C ALA A 258 34.00 -3.36 4.94
N LYS A 259 34.59 -2.85 3.85
CA LYS A 259 36.05 -2.80 3.68
C LYS A 259 36.75 -2.05 4.81
N THR A 260 36.10 -1.01 5.33
CA THR A 260 36.65 -0.19 6.42
C THR A 260 36.41 -0.82 7.79
N ASP A 261 35.19 -1.35 8.01
CA ASP A 261 34.74 -1.73 9.36
C ASP A 261 35.03 -3.22 9.67
N GLU A 262 35.24 -4.08 8.66
CA GLU A 262 35.44 -5.51 8.82
C GLU A 262 36.64 -5.87 9.69
N PRO A 263 37.84 -5.27 9.59
CA PRO A 263 38.97 -5.61 10.45
C PRO A 263 38.68 -5.35 11.93
N ALA A 264 38.03 -4.25 12.23
CA ALA A 264 37.64 -3.91 13.61
C ALA A 264 36.59 -4.87 14.15
N PHE A 265 35.58 -5.18 13.33
CA PHE A 265 34.56 -6.18 13.66
C PHE A 265 35.17 -7.56 13.96
N ARG A 266 36.08 -8.06 13.10
CA ARG A 266 36.75 -9.35 13.34
C ARG A 266 37.52 -9.34 14.64
N ALA A 267 38.27 -8.28 14.93
CA ALA A 267 39.05 -8.16 16.17
C ALA A 267 38.16 -8.16 17.41
N GLU A 268 37.05 -7.42 17.38
CA GLU A 268 36.09 -7.36 18.47
C GLU A 268 35.38 -8.71 18.66
N MET A 269 34.84 -9.30 17.58
CA MET A 269 34.14 -10.57 17.69
C MET A 269 35.04 -11.73 18.07
N LYS A 270 36.31 -11.73 17.66
CA LYS A 270 37.29 -12.74 18.10
C LYS A 270 37.58 -12.64 19.59
N LYS A 271 37.48 -11.42 20.18
CA LYS A 271 37.63 -11.22 21.62
C LYS A 271 36.39 -11.71 22.37
N LEU A 272 35.18 -11.42 21.85
CA LEU A 272 33.92 -11.79 22.49
C LEU A 272 33.56 -13.28 22.29
N TYR A 273 33.94 -13.82 21.13
CA TYR A 273 33.64 -15.20 20.70
C TYR A 273 34.91 -15.90 20.19
N PRO A 274 35.84 -16.29 21.07
CA PRO A 274 37.15 -16.80 20.66
C PRO A 274 37.11 -18.05 19.76
N THR A 275 36.04 -18.84 19.87
CA THR A 275 35.82 -20.07 19.08
C THR A 275 35.11 -19.82 17.73
N ALA A 276 34.73 -18.59 17.44
CA ALA A 276 34.02 -18.27 16.19
C ALA A 276 34.92 -18.44 14.98
N THR A 277 34.37 -19.07 13.95
CA THR A 277 34.93 -19.13 12.60
C THR A 277 34.42 -17.98 11.77
N PHE A 278 35.29 -17.39 10.93
CA PHE A 278 34.92 -16.30 10.06
C PHE A 278 34.95 -16.71 8.59
N THR A 279 33.92 -16.35 7.86
CA THR A 279 33.91 -16.51 6.41
C THR A 279 34.64 -15.35 5.70
N ALA A 280 34.78 -15.45 4.38
CA ALA A 280 35.38 -14.38 3.57
C ALA A 280 34.54 -13.08 3.55
N SER A 281 33.21 -13.21 3.67
CA SER A 281 32.29 -12.07 3.71
C SER A 281 32.29 -11.30 5.05
N GLY A 282 32.91 -11.89 6.08
CA GLY A 282 32.92 -11.35 7.44
C GLY A 282 31.85 -11.92 8.36
N LEU A 283 31.02 -12.86 7.91
CA LEU A 283 30.13 -13.61 8.81
C LEU A 283 30.96 -14.37 9.84
N ALA A 284 30.65 -14.23 11.13
CA ALA A 284 31.20 -15.09 12.17
C ALA A 284 30.15 -16.10 12.62
N TYR A 285 30.56 -17.34 12.89
CA TYR A 285 29.66 -18.38 13.32
C TYR A 285 30.32 -19.38 14.26
N ILE A 286 29.50 -20.01 15.11
CA ILE A 286 29.89 -21.10 16.00
C ILE A 286 28.87 -22.20 15.78
N ILE A 287 29.34 -23.41 15.37
CA ILE A 287 28.47 -24.58 15.31
C ILE A 287 28.50 -25.26 16.67
N GLU A 288 27.38 -25.21 17.39
CA GLU A 288 27.22 -25.82 18.72
C GLU A 288 26.85 -27.29 18.63
N ASN A 289 26.11 -27.66 17.57
CA ASN A 289 25.75 -29.02 17.22
C ASN A 289 25.74 -29.16 15.70
N HIS A 290 26.46 -30.12 15.16
CA HIS A 290 26.56 -30.32 13.72
C HIS A 290 25.30 -30.89 13.05
N GLY A 291 24.37 -31.46 13.84
CA GLY A 291 23.26 -32.22 13.28
C GLY A 291 23.74 -33.53 12.64
N THR A 292 22.79 -34.35 12.21
CA THR A 292 23.12 -35.68 11.58
C THR A 292 22.49 -35.83 10.18
N GLY A 293 21.65 -34.89 9.77
CA GLY A 293 20.98 -34.91 8.48
C GLY A 293 21.81 -34.30 7.35
N GLU A 294 21.18 -34.14 6.20
CA GLU A 294 21.81 -33.52 5.01
C GLU A 294 22.13 -32.06 5.27
N ARG A 295 23.13 -31.54 4.58
CA ARG A 295 23.52 -30.15 4.56
C ARG A 295 22.56 -29.33 3.68
N ALA A 296 22.15 -28.16 4.14
CA ALA A 296 21.35 -27.24 3.35
C ALA A 296 22.10 -26.73 2.12
N LYS A 297 21.39 -26.65 0.98
CA LYS A 297 21.91 -26.19 -0.31
C LYS A 297 20.95 -25.15 -0.89
N ALA A 298 21.49 -24.28 -1.74
CA ALA A 298 20.64 -23.35 -2.52
C ALA A 298 19.54 -24.14 -3.28
N GLY A 299 18.31 -23.63 -3.22
CA GLY A 299 17.12 -24.27 -3.77
C GLY A 299 16.33 -25.11 -2.77
N ASN A 300 16.93 -25.55 -1.64
CA ASN A 300 16.19 -26.25 -0.61
C ASN A 300 15.20 -25.32 0.11
N THR A 301 14.07 -25.87 0.49
CA THR A 301 13.16 -25.23 1.47
C THR A 301 13.60 -25.63 2.86
N VAL A 302 14.03 -24.65 3.66
CA VAL A 302 14.53 -24.86 5.02
C VAL A 302 13.57 -24.31 6.06
N SER A 303 13.48 -25.00 7.21
CA SER A 303 12.71 -24.54 8.38
C SER A 303 13.67 -24.34 9.54
N VAL A 304 13.72 -23.13 10.10
CA VAL A 304 14.72 -22.72 11.10
C VAL A 304 14.04 -22.08 12.28
N HIS A 305 14.31 -22.60 13.48
CA HIS A 305 14.05 -21.85 14.72
C HIS A 305 15.20 -20.90 15.01
N TYR A 306 14.88 -19.76 15.60
CA TYR A 306 15.89 -18.77 15.96
C TYR A 306 15.49 -17.90 17.16
N HIS A 307 16.54 -17.38 17.80
CA HIS A 307 16.46 -16.27 18.75
C HIS A 307 17.43 -15.17 18.27
N GLY A 308 16.91 -13.99 17.95
CA GLY A 308 17.66 -12.86 17.45
C GLY A 308 17.85 -11.79 18.53
N ALA A 309 19.11 -11.42 18.78
CA ALA A 309 19.50 -10.42 19.76
C ALA A 309 20.58 -9.47 19.21
N PHE A 310 20.73 -8.31 19.84
CA PHE A 310 21.86 -7.41 19.64
C PHE A 310 23.09 -7.86 20.44
N THR A 311 24.25 -7.25 20.19
CA THR A 311 25.49 -7.53 20.92
C THR A 311 25.41 -7.27 22.44
N ASN A 312 24.48 -6.40 22.86
CA ASN A 312 24.19 -6.13 24.28
C ASN A 312 23.23 -7.16 24.91
N GLY A 313 22.82 -8.20 24.17
CA GLY A 313 21.92 -9.25 24.63
C GLY A 313 20.41 -8.92 24.54
N SER A 314 20.02 -7.70 24.16
CA SER A 314 18.59 -7.38 24.02
C SER A 314 17.98 -8.07 22.79
N LYS A 315 16.93 -8.83 23.04
CA LYS A 315 16.16 -9.54 22.00
C LYS A 315 15.40 -8.56 21.12
N PHE A 316 15.41 -8.77 19.81
CA PHE A 316 14.57 -8.04 18.87
C PHE A 316 13.52 -8.92 18.17
N ASP A 317 13.78 -10.23 18.01
CA ASP A 317 12.81 -11.17 17.43
C ASP A 317 13.16 -12.62 17.81
N ALA A 318 12.15 -13.50 17.88
CA ALA A 318 12.35 -14.93 18.04
C ALA A 318 11.20 -15.73 17.45
N SER A 319 11.50 -16.82 16.75
CA SER A 319 10.52 -17.77 16.24
C SER A 319 9.84 -18.56 17.36
N TYR A 320 10.52 -18.73 18.47
CA TYR A 320 10.00 -19.41 19.66
C TYR A 320 8.84 -18.65 20.29
N ASP A 321 8.79 -17.32 20.20
CA ASP A 321 7.65 -16.51 20.69
C ASP A 321 6.34 -16.83 19.96
N ARG A 322 6.45 -17.35 18.73
CA ARG A 322 5.32 -17.75 17.87
C ARG A 322 5.12 -19.26 17.84
N ASN A 323 6.03 -20.02 18.47
CA ASN A 323 6.08 -21.47 18.44
C ASN A 323 6.04 -22.05 17.00
N GLU A 324 6.61 -21.34 16.04
CA GLU A 324 6.61 -21.69 14.63
C GLU A 324 7.97 -21.31 14.00
N PRO A 325 8.73 -22.28 13.39
CA PRO A 325 9.96 -21.98 12.69
C PRO A 325 9.69 -21.14 11.44
N ILE A 326 10.64 -20.27 11.08
CA ILE A 326 10.59 -19.60 9.79
C ILE A 326 10.94 -20.61 8.68
N THR A 327 10.14 -20.61 7.61
CA THR A 327 10.35 -21.49 6.45
C THR A 327 10.57 -20.63 5.21
N PHE A 328 11.68 -20.86 4.49
CA PHE A 328 12.03 -20.12 3.29
C PHE A 328 12.85 -20.98 2.34
N GLN A 329 12.94 -20.57 1.05
CA GLN A 329 13.79 -21.21 0.06
C GLN A 329 15.18 -20.56 0.09
N LEU A 330 16.19 -21.37 0.40
CA LEU A 330 17.59 -20.93 0.52
C LEU A 330 18.16 -20.52 -0.84
N GLY A 331 18.93 -19.44 -0.88
CA GLY A 331 19.58 -18.94 -2.10
C GLY A 331 18.69 -18.06 -2.98
N GLN A 332 17.51 -17.65 -2.50
CA GLN A 332 16.57 -16.79 -3.23
C GLN A 332 16.55 -15.35 -2.73
N GLY A 333 17.40 -14.97 -1.79
CA GLY A 333 17.42 -13.64 -1.20
C GLY A 333 16.18 -13.32 -0.36
N MET A 334 15.52 -14.34 0.17
CA MET A 334 14.32 -14.19 1.01
C MET A 334 14.64 -13.72 2.42
N VAL A 335 15.88 -13.87 2.85
CA VAL A 335 16.41 -13.47 4.16
C VAL A 335 17.68 -12.63 4.00
N ILE A 336 18.17 -12.04 5.08
CA ILE A 336 19.41 -11.24 5.05
C ILE A 336 20.60 -12.07 4.57
N PRO A 337 21.60 -11.47 3.88
CA PRO A 337 22.74 -12.20 3.31
C PRO A 337 23.48 -13.11 4.31
N GLY A 338 23.65 -12.63 5.56
CA GLY A 338 24.26 -13.43 6.62
C GLY A 338 23.48 -14.69 6.99
N TRP A 339 22.16 -14.69 6.81
CA TRP A 339 21.33 -15.90 6.95
C TRP A 339 21.47 -16.82 5.74
N GLU A 340 21.42 -16.28 4.51
CA GLU A 340 21.62 -17.09 3.29
C GLU A 340 22.94 -17.85 3.36
N GLU A 341 24.00 -17.18 3.81
CA GLU A 341 25.32 -17.78 3.96
C GLU A 341 25.41 -18.72 5.16
N GLY A 342 24.97 -18.27 6.34
CA GLY A 342 25.10 -19.01 7.60
C GLY A 342 24.27 -20.28 7.64
N ILE A 343 23.03 -20.24 7.15
CA ILE A 343 22.13 -21.39 7.11
C ILE A 343 22.63 -22.44 6.12
N ALA A 344 23.27 -22.03 5.00
CA ALA A 344 23.91 -22.94 4.06
C ALA A 344 25.09 -23.74 4.64
N LEU A 345 25.61 -23.35 5.82
CA LEU A 345 26.64 -24.09 6.54
C LEU A 345 26.09 -25.25 7.37
N LEU A 346 24.78 -25.27 7.62
CA LEU A 346 24.16 -26.16 8.60
C LEU A 346 23.58 -27.42 7.97
N ASN A 347 23.68 -28.52 8.72
CA ASN A 347 22.95 -29.75 8.43
C ASN A 347 21.57 -29.75 9.13
N LYS A 348 20.65 -30.60 8.71
CA LYS A 348 19.41 -30.84 9.44
C LYS A 348 19.70 -31.31 10.88
N GLY A 349 19.05 -30.67 11.86
CA GLY A 349 19.29 -30.88 13.29
C GLY A 349 20.47 -30.10 13.87
N ALA A 350 21.18 -29.29 13.09
CA ALA A 350 22.29 -28.48 13.56
C ALA A 350 21.79 -27.29 14.42
N LYS A 351 22.63 -26.92 15.41
CA LYS A 351 22.47 -25.67 16.18
C LYS A 351 23.73 -24.82 15.98
N ALA A 352 23.52 -23.55 15.73
CA ALA A 352 24.60 -22.62 15.51
C ALA A 352 24.27 -21.21 15.99
N LYS A 353 25.30 -20.51 16.43
CA LYS A 353 25.27 -19.07 16.65
C LYS A 353 25.84 -18.38 15.40
N LEU A 354 25.03 -17.54 14.78
CA LEU A 354 25.43 -16.68 13.67
C LEU A 354 25.61 -15.24 14.20
N ILE A 355 26.78 -14.66 14.00
CA ILE A 355 27.13 -13.31 14.39
C ILE A 355 27.29 -12.51 13.10
N ILE A 356 26.27 -11.76 12.75
CA ILE A 356 26.09 -11.18 11.44
C ILE A 356 26.40 -9.70 11.51
N PRO A 357 27.49 -9.22 10.84
CA PRO A 357 27.77 -7.80 10.76
C PRO A 357 26.70 -7.07 9.94
N TYR A 358 26.54 -5.81 10.19
CA TYR A 358 25.48 -4.99 9.59
C TYR A 358 25.45 -5.04 8.04
N TRP A 359 26.61 -5.16 7.38
CA TRP A 359 26.68 -5.25 5.91
C TRP A 359 26.18 -6.57 5.32
N LEU A 360 26.03 -7.58 6.13
CA LEU A 360 25.36 -8.84 5.83
C LEU A 360 23.95 -8.93 6.42
N ALA A 361 23.45 -7.83 7.01
CA ALA A 361 22.15 -7.71 7.65
C ALA A 361 21.35 -6.54 7.03
N TYR A 362 21.09 -5.49 7.82
CA TYR A 362 20.25 -4.36 7.41
C TYR A 362 21.05 -3.10 7.01
N GLY A 363 22.36 -3.25 6.86
CA GLY A 363 23.24 -2.23 6.29
C GLY A 363 23.53 -1.04 7.19
N VAL A 364 24.12 0.00 6.56
CA VAL A 364 24.51 1.25 7.22
C VAL A 364 23.32 2.02 7.78
N ASP A 365 22.13 1.85 7.23
CA ASP A 365 20.92 2.57 7.60
C ASP A 365 20.07 1.84 8.65
N GLY A 366 20.26 0.51 8.81
CA GLY A 366 19.44 -0.32 9.71
C GLY A 366 18.01 -0.52 9.21
N ARG A 367 17.08 -0.80 10.15
CA ARG A 367 15.64 -0.98 9.89
C ARG A 367 14.82 -0.37 11.04
N ALA A 368 14.63 0.93 11.00
CA ALA A 368 13.83 1.62 12.02
C ALA A 368 12.38 1.09 12.07
N PRO A 369 11.70 1.06 13.23
CA PRO A 369 12.24 1.46 14.55
C PRO A 369 12.98 0.33 15.30
N VAL A 370 13.05 -0.88 14.74
CA VAL A 370 13.48 -2.09 15.47
C VAL A 370 14.99 -2.30 15.42
N ILE A 371 15.62 -2.14 14.26
CA ILE A 371 17.06 -2.39 14.06
C ILE A 371 17.77 -1.05 13.81
N PRO A 372 18.60 -0.57 14.76
CA PRO A 372 19.40 0.63 14.55
C PRO A 372 20.40 0.49 13.39
N ALA A 373 20.89 1.63 12.90
CA ALA A 373 21.95 1.72 11.91
C ALA A 373 23.21 0.94 12.35
N LYS A 374 23.88 0.28 11.39
CA LYS A 374 25.13 -0.48 11.62
C LYS A 374 25.06 -1.53 12.75
N SER A 375 23.90 -2.11 13.03
CA SER A 375 23.74 -3.11 14.07
C SER A 375 24.34 -4.47 13.68
N THR A 376 25.24 -5.00 14.50
CA THR A 376 25.62 -6.42 14.48
C THR A 376 24.48 -7.23 15.10
N LEU A 377 24.05 -8.29 14.44
CA LEU A 377 22.96 -9.17 14.89
C LEU A 377 23.50 -10.54 15.27
N ILE A 378 23.01 -11.06 16.37
CA ILE A 378 23.36 -12.40 16.86
C ILE A 378 22.11 -13.27 16.77
N PHE A 379 22.22 -14.41 16.12
CA PHE A 379 21.14 -15.39 16.02
C PHE A 379 21.60 -16.73 16.56
N ASP A 380 20.95 -17.21 17.59
CA ASP A 380 20.99 -18.62 17.95
C ASP A 380 19.98 -19.35 17.05
N THR A 381 20.45 -20.26 16.24
CA THR A 381 19.65 -20.93 15.19
C THR A 381 19.60 -22.45 15.39
N GLU A 382 18.45 -23.05 15.05
CA GLU A 382 18.25 -24.49 15.00
C GLU A 382 17.63 -24.89 13.66
N MET A 383 18.35 -25.70 12.87
CA MET A 383 17.88 -26.23 11.60
C MET A 383 16.90 -27.38 11.84
N VAL A 384 15.61 -27.11 11.72
CA VAL A 384 14.55 -28.09 12.02
C VAL A 384 14.33 -29.05 10.86
N ASP A 385 14.24 -28.53 9.64
CA ASP A 385 13.93 -29.34 8.45
C ASP A 385 14.58 -28.77 7.18
N ILE A 386 14.88 -29.68 6.25
CA ILE A 386 15.42 -29.39 4.91
C ILE A 386 14.63 -30.24 3.90
N LYS A 387 14.03 -29.58 2.90
CA LYS A 387 13.25 -30.21 1.82
C LYS A 387 13.74 -29.76 0.45
#